data_de3568fff57dc72cce873d9ccfc2ad8c
#
_entry.id   de3568fff57dc72cce873d9ccfc2ad8c
#
_cell.length_a   1.000
_cell.length_b   1.000
_cell.length_c   1.000
_cell.angle_alpha   90.00
_cell.angle_beta   90.00
_cell.angle_gamma   90.00
#
_symmetry.space_group_name_H-M   'P 1'
#
loop_
_entity.id
_entity.type
_entity.pdbx_description
1 polymer ?
#
loop_
_entity_poly.entity_id
_entity_poly.type
_entity_poly.pdbx_seq_one_letter_code
_entity_poly.pdbx_strand_id
1 'polypeptide(L)'
;MEAMPKMRKSLFFGLGALQVFIGLGAVAGGLGLVLDPSGASVGTPLALLAETPFTTFLIPGIVLFVVNGLGSLAGAIVSFTRQRYAGEGAIALGVFLIAWILVQVYWMAGFHWLHWLYLMLGLVEVVLGWLVRRET
;
A
#
# COMPACT_ATOMS: atom_id res chain seq x y z
N MET A 1 28.79 15.46 7.23
CA MET A 1 28.07 14.22 6.93
C MET A 1 28.64 13.57 5.67
N GLU A 2 28.96 12.33 5.76
CA GLU A 2 29.49 11.62 4.61
C GLU A 2 28.41 11.38 3.55
N ALA A 3 28.82 11.42 2.28
CA ALA A 3 27.92 11.11 1.20
C ALA A 3 27.55 9.63 1.25
N MET A 4 26.27 9.33 1.03
CA MET A 4 25.81 7.94 0.98
C MET A 4 26.33 7.24 -0.28
N PRO A 5 26.68 5.95 -0.18
CA PRO A 5 26.99 5.16 -1.38
C PRO A 5 25.84 5.18 -2.38
N LYS A 6 26.16 5.07 -3.67
CA LYS A 6 25.13 5.06 -4.73
C LYS A 6 24.06 4.00 -4.50
N MET A 7 24.46 2.79 -4.07
CA MET A 7 23.51 1.70 -3.81
C MET A 7 22.51 2.08 -2.73
N ARG A 8 22.99 2.71 -1.65
CA ARG A 8 22.13 3.16 -0.56
C ARG A 8 21.14 4.20 -1.04
N LYS A 9 21.59 5.19 -1.81
CA LYS A 9 20.70 6.20 -2.39
C LYS A 9 19.66 5.56 -3.29
N SER A 10 20.08 4.61 -4.14
CA SER A 10 19.15 3.91 -5.03
C SER A 10 18.07 3.15 -4.27
N LEU A 11 18.44 2.54 -3.14
CA LEU A 11 17.45 1.84 -2.31
C LEU A 11 16.38 2.80 -1.77
N PHE A 12 16.80 3.96 -1.24
CA PHE A 12 15.85 4.95 -0.75
C PHE A 12 14.96 5.50 -1.85
N PHE A 13 15.53 5.84 -3.00
CA PHE A 13 14.75 6.36 -4.12
C PHE A 13 13.83 5.29 -4.71
N GLY A 14 14.31 4.06 -4.84
CA GLY A 14 13.48 2.96 -5.32
C GLY A 14 12.30 2.68 -4.39
N LEU A 15 12.56 2.70 -3.09
CA LEU A 15 11.51 2.51 -2.08
C LEU A 15 10.50 3.66 -2.15
N GLY A 16 10.97 4.90 -2.20
CA GLY A 16 10.09 6.06 -2.31
C GLY A 16 9.22 6.03 -3.55
N ALA A 17 9.81 5.68 -4.70
CA ALA A 17 9.08 5.57 -5.97
C ALA A 17 7.99 4.49 -5.88
N LEU A 18 8.31 3.35 -5.30
CA LEU A 18 7.34 2.27 -5.07
C LEU A 18 6.20 2.74 -4.20
N GLN A 19 6.50 3.46 -3.12
CA GLN A 19 5.49 3.97 -2.20
C GLN A 19 4.61 5.03 -2.84
N VAL A 20 5.14 5.86 -3.73
CA VAL A 20 4.33 6.80 -4.52
C VAL A 20 3.35 6.03 -5.40
N PHE A 21 3.83 5.00 -6.08
CA PHE A 21 2.97 4.19 -6.95
C PHE A 21 1.83 3.54 -6.14
N ILE A 22 2.16 2.88 -5.03
CA ILE A 22 1.17 2.26 -4.15
C ILE A 22 0.21 3.30 -3.61
N GLY A 23 0.74 4.42 -3.13
CA GLY A 23 -0.05 5.48 -2.51
C GLY A 23 -1.03 6.13 -3.48
N LEU A 24 -0.60 6.46 -4.68
CA LEU A 24 -1.47 7.07 -5.68
C LEU A 24 -2.59 6.12 -6.09
N GLY A 25 -2.29 4.84 -6.28
CA GLY A 25 -3.30 3.84 -6.59
C GLY A 25 -4.31 3.67 -5.47
N ALA A 26 -3.84 3.64 -4.22
CA ALA A 26 -4.70 3.49 -3.05
C ALA A 26 -5.54 4.74 -2.79
N VAL A 27 -4.98 5.93 -3.02
CA VAL A 27 -5.75 7.18 -2.91
C VAL A 27 -6.87 7.18 -3.95
N ALA A 28 -6.55 6.84 -5.19
CA ALA A 28 -7.56 6.83 -6.26
C ALA A 28 -8.66 5.80 -5.98
N GLY A 29 -8.28 4.56 -5.65
CA GLY A 29 -9.24 3.50 -5.37
C GLY A 29 -10.05 3.76 -4.10
N GLY A 30 -9.37 4.16 -3.03
CA GLY A 30 -10.03 4.44 -1.76
C GLY A 30 -10.97 5.63 -1.85
N LEU A 31 -10.56 6.70 -2.52
CA LEU A 31 -11.41 7.88 -2.71
C LEU A 31 -12.65 7.52 -3.55
N GLY A 32 -12.47 6.69 -4.58
CA GLY A 32 -13.60 6.22 -5.39
C GLY A 32 -14.62 5.49 -4.54
N LEU A 33 -14.18 4.63 -3.62
CA LEU A 33 -15.08 3.88 -2.74
C LEU A 33 -15.70 4.76 -1.65
N VAL A 34 -15.00 5.80 -1.18
CA VAL A 34 -15.55 6.74 -0.20
C VAL A 34 -16.62 7.62 -0.84
N LEU A 35 -16.38 8.09 -2.06
CA LEU A 35 -17.33 8.95 -2.79
C LEU A 35 -18.54 8.15 -3.30
N ASP A 36 -18.35 6.87 -3.60
CA ASP A 36 -19.43 5.98 -4.03
C ASP A 36 -19.29 4.63 -3.31
N PRO A 37 -19.83 4.51 -2.08
CA PRO A 37 -19.70 3.28 -1.30
C PRO A 37 -20.38 2.05 -1.89
N SER A 38 -21.21 2.23 -2.93
CA SER A 38 -21.78 1.08 -3.66
C SER A 38 -20.72 0.35 -4.50
N GLY A 39 -19.57 1.00 -4.76
CA GLY A 39 -18.53 0.44 -5.56
C GLY A 39 -18.76 0.51 -7.06
N ALA A 40 -19.92 1.00 -7.50
CA ALA A 40 -20.28 1.00 -8.92
C ALA A 40 -19.33 1.84 -9.76
N SER A 41 -18.89 2.99 -9.24
CA SER A 41 -18.00 3.91 -9.98
C SER A 41 -16.61 3.31 -10.23
N VAL A 42 -16.18 2.34 -9.44
CA VAL A 42 -14.90 1.65 -9.62
C VAL A 42 -15.09 0.20 -10.10
N GLY A 43 -16.29 -0.15 -10.52
CA GLY A 43 -16.58 -1.47 -11.07
C GLY A 43 -16.58 -2.60 -10.04
N THR A 44 -16.84 -2.30 -8.76
CA THR A 44 -16.82 -3.29 -7.68
C THR A 44 -18.23 -3.53 -7.17
N PRO A 45 -18.86 -4.68 -7.45
CA PRO A 45 -20.25 -4.93 -7.02
C PRO A 45 -20.36 -5.19 -5.53
N LEU A 46 -21.46 -4.73 -4.91
CA LEU A 46 -21.72 -4.97 -3.49
C LEU A 46 -21.81 -6.45 -3.14
N ALA A 47 -22.11 -7.31 -4.11
CA ALA A 47 -22.17 -8.76 -3.89
C ALA A 47 -20.84 -9.32 -3.35
N LEU A 48 -19.72 -8.67 -3.63
CA LEU A 48 -18.43 -9.07 -3.09
C LEU A 48 -18.35 -8.97 -1.57
N LEU A 49 -19.21 -8.17 -0.95
CA LEU A 49 -19.24 -7.98 0.50
C LEU A 49 -20.16 -8.98 1.23
N ALA A 50 -20.81 -9.89 0.50
CA ALA A 50 -21.80 -10.80 1.09
C ALA A 50 -21.24 -11.62 2.26
N GLU A 51 -19.99 -12.05 2.17
CA GLU A 51 -19.34 -12.87 3.21
C GLU A 51 -18.53 -12.02 4.19
N THR A 52 -18.66 -10.70 4.14
CA THR A 52 -17.91 -9.78 5.00
C THR A 52 -18.85 -9.13 6.01
N PRO A 53 -18.31 -8.53 7.09
CA PRO A 53 -19.13 -7.77 8.04
C PRO A 53 -19.58 -6.41 7.50
N PHE A 54 -19.17 -6.03 6.28
CA PHE A 54 -19.48 -4.72 5.71
C PHE A 54 -20.69 -4.79 4.79
N THR A 55 -21.53 -3.77 4.83
CA THR A 55 -22.68 -3.64 3.94
C THR A 55 -22.40 -2.72 2.75
N THR A 56 -21.38 -1.88 2.85
CA THR A 56 -20.91 -1.00 1.77
C THR A 56 -19.38 -0.98 1.78
N PHE A 57 -18.81 -0.35 0.74
CA PHE A 57 -17.34 -0.20 0.64
C PHE A 57 -16.83 1.03 1.40
N LEU A 58 -17.65 1.72 2.19
CA LEU A 58 -17.22 2.94 2.87
C LEU A 58 -16.04 2.70 3.80
N ILE A 59 -16.15 1.74 4.74
CA ILE A 59 -15.08 1.46 5.70
C ILE A 59 -13.86 0.89 5.00
N PRO A 60 -13.98 -0.14 4.13
CA PRO A 60 -12.82 -0.57 3.34
C PRO A 60 -12.17 0.55 2.53
N GLY A 61 -12.99 1.44 1.96
CA GLY A 61 -12.48 2.58 1.21
C GLY A 61 -11.71 3.57 2.07
N ILE A 62 -12.20 3.86 3.27
CA ILE A 62 -11.51 4.74 4.23
C ILE A 62 -10.16 4.14 4.62
N VAL A 63 -10.12 2.85 4.95
CA VAL A 63 -8.87 2.18 5.33
C VAL A 63 -7.89 2.20 4.16
N LEU A 64 -8.34 1.88 2.96
CA LEU A 64 -7.50 1.91 1.77
C LEU A 64 -6.95 3.31 1.53
N PHE A 65 -7.80 4.33 1.59
CA PHE A 65 -7.42 5.72 1.35
C PHE A 65 -6.41 6.20 2.40
N VAL A 66 -6.69 5.98 3.69
CA VAL A 66 -5.88 6.54 4.77
C VAL A 66 -4.59 5.73 4.95
N VAL A 67 -4.69 4.44 5.15
CA VAL A 67 -3.51 3.63 5.51
C VAL A 67 -2.66 3.37 4.28
N ASN A 68 -3.23 2.74 3.24
CA ASN A 68 -2.45 2.39 2.06
C ASN A 68 -2.17 3.61 1.17
N GLY A 69 -3.07 4.57 1.11
CA GLY A 69 -2.90 5.77 0.30
C GLY A 69 -2.03 6.82 0.98
N LEU A 70 -2.59 7.52 1.95
CA LEU A 70 -1.88 8.60 2.63
C LEU A 70 -0.67 8.09 3.39
N GLY A 71 -0.78 6.90 4.01
CA GLY A 71 0.33 6.26 4.71
C GLY A 71 1.51 6.00 3.78
N SER A 72 1.26 5.46 2.58
CA SER A 72 2.32 5.20 1.61
C SER A 72 2.94 6.48 1.07
N LEU A 73 2.15 7.52 0.83
CA LEU A 73 2.67 8.82 0.40
C LEU A 73 3.54 9.45 1.49
N ALA A 74 3.10 9.36 2.76
CA ALA A 74 3.93 9.80 3.88
C ALA A 74 5.22 8.99 3.96
N GLY A 75 5.12 7.67 3.77
CA GLY A 75 6.30 6.81 3.72
C GLY A 75 7.24 7.18 2.59
N ALA A 76 6.71 7.58 1.43
CA ALA A 76 7.52 8.04 0.32
C ALA A 76 8.33 9.29 0.69
N ILE A 77 7.71 10.25 1.37
CA ILE A 77 8.40 11.45 1.85
C ILE A 77 9.55 11.05 2.79
N VAL A 78 9.27 10.15 3.73
CA VAL A 78 10.28 9.66 4.67
C VAL A 78 11.42 8.98 3.93
N SER A 79 11.11 8.19 2.89
CA SER A 79 12.11 7.48 2.09
C SER A 79 12.94 8.45 1.25
N PHE A 80 12.30 9.38 0.53
CA PHE A 80 13.03 10.34 -0.30
C PHE A 80 13.90 11.30 0.52
N THR A 81 13.49 11.60 1.74
CA THR A 81 14.28 12.43 2.65
C THR A 81 15.27 11.61 3.48
N ARG A 82 15.32 10.31 3.26
CA ARG A 82 16.28 9.37 3.88
C ARG A 82 16.28 9.47 5.40
N GLN A 83 15.08 9.51 5.98
CA GLN A 83 14.93 9.58 7.43
C GLN A 83 15.27 8.23 8.07
N ARG A 84 15.63 8.28 9.34
CA ARG A 84 16.12 7.13 10.11
C ARG A 84 15.17 5.93 10.10
N TYR A 85 13.87 6.17 10.16
CA TYR A 85 12.87 5.11 10.27
C TYR A 85 12.19 4.76 8.95
N ALA A 86 12.81 5.15 7.82
CA ALA A 86 12.24 4.84 6.50
C ALA A 86 12.05 3.34 6.29
N GLY A 87 13.03 2.54 6.70
CA GLY A 87 12.96 1.08 6.56
C GLY A 87 11.85 0.46 7.40
N GLU A 88 11.76 0.84 8.67
CA GLU A 88 10.73 0.34 9.57
C GLU A 88 9.33 0.72 9.07
N GLY A 89 9.16 1.96 8.63
CA GLY A 89 7.90 2.42 8.08
C GLY A 89 7.50 1.65 6.84
N ALA A 90 8.44 1.39 5.94
CA ALA A 90 8.18 0.62 4.73
C ALA A 90 7.80 -0.83 5.05
N ILE A 91 8.48 -1.45 6.01
CA ILE A 91 8.15 -2.81 6.44
C ILE A 91 6.72 -2.86 6.98
N ALA A 92 6.36 -1.89 7.83
CA ALA A 92 5.01 -1.82 8.40
C ALA A 92 3.95 -1.64 7.31
N LEU A 93 4.18 -0.74 6.36
CA LEU A 93 3.26 -0.50 5.25
C LEU A 93 3.14 -1.72 4.35
N GLY A 94 4.26 -2.36 4.03
CA GLY A 94 4.27 -3.55 3.18
C GLY A 94 3.55 -4.72 3.82
N VAL A 95 3.78 -4.96 5.11
CA VAL A 95 3.08 -6.01 5.87
C VAL A 95 1.58 -5.72 5.90
N PHE A 96 1.19 -4.47 6.15
CA PHE A 96 -0.22 -4.09 6.14
C PHE A 96 -0.85 -4.32 4.76
N LEU A 97 -0.16 -3.93 3.68
CA LEU A 97 -0.65 -4.13 2.32
C LEU A 97 -0.85 -5.62 2.02
N ILE A 98 0.13 -6.46 2.38
CA ILE A 98 0.01 -7.91 2.18
C ILE A 98 -1.19 -8.45 2.94
N ALA A 99 -1.33 -8.09 4.22
CA ALA A 99 -2.46 -8.53 5.05
C ALA A 99 -3.79 -8.05 4.46
N TRP A 100 -3.84 -6.80 3.98
CA TRP A 100 -5.02 -6.24 3.35
C TRP A 100 -5.46 -7.05 2.13
N ILE A 101 -4.51 -7.40 1.25
CA ILE A 101 -4.79 -8.19 0.06
C ILE A 101 -5.25 -9.60 0.43
N LEU A 102 -4.59 -10.25 1.39
CA LEU A 102 -4.96 -11.60 1.81
C LEU A 102 -6.37 -11.63 2.41
N VAL A 103 -6.74 -10.63 3.20
CA VAL A 103 -8.08 -10.51 3.75
C VAL A 103 -9.11 -10.31 2.64
N GLN A 104 -8.81 -9.47 1.65
CA GLN A 104 -9.69 -9.26 0.51
C GLN A 104 -9.94 -10.57 -0.25
N VAL A 105 -8.89 -11.31 -0.54
CA VAL A 105 -9.00 -12.57 -1.27
C VAL A 105 -9.82 -13.59 -0.48
N TYR A 106 -9.59 -13.66 0.83
CA TYR A 106 -10.31 -14.59 1.70
C TYR A 106 -11.82 -14.27 1.76
N TRP A 107 -12.16 -12.97 1.94
CA TRP A 107 -13.55 -12.57 2.13
C TRP A 107 -14.32 -12.36 0.82
N MET A 108 -13.65 -11.95 -0.25
CA MET A 108 -14.33 -11.56 -1.48
C MET A 108 -14.35 -12.65 -2.55
N ALA A 109 -14.24 -13.89 -2.19
CA ALA A 109 -14.47 -15.07 -3.06
C ALA A 109 -13.98 -14.87 -4.51
N GLY A 110 -12.73 -14.46 -4.71
CA GLY A 110 -12.19 -14.32 -6.05
C GLY A 110 -10.81 -13.70 -6.04
N PHE A 111 -10.05 -13.98 -7.09
CA PHE A 111 -8.69 -13.50 -7.21
C PHE A 111 -8.56 -12.74 -8.53
N HIS A 112 -8.36 -11.43 -8.44
CA HIS A 112 -8.14 -10.57 -9.59
C HIS A 112 -6.64 -10.39 -9.81
N TRP A 113 -6.22 -10.13 -11.06
CA TRP A 113 -4.80 -9.93 -11.34
C TRP A 113 -4.18 -8.77 -10.54
N LEU A 114 -4.99 -7.78 -10.16
CA LEU A 114 -4.54 -6.67 -9.30
C LEU A 114 -4.13 -7.15 -7.92
N HIS A 115 -4.74 -8.21 -7.39
CA HIS A 115 -4.32 -8.79 -6.11
C HIS A 115 -2.90 -9.31 -6.19
N TRP A 116 -2.56 -10.01 -7.29
CA TRP A 116 -1.20 -10.47 -7.52
C TRP A 116 -0.22 -9.32 -7.61
N LEU A 117 -0.57 -8.28 -8.37
CA LEU A 117 0.30 -7.10 -8.53
C LEU A 117 0.59 -6.45 -7.17
N TYR A 118 -0.45 -6.14 -6.41
CA TYR A 118 -0.26 -5.44 -5.12
C TYR A 118 0.35 -6.34 -4.06
N LEU A 119 0.11 -7.66 -4.10
CA LEU A 119 0.79 -8.60 -3.23
C LEU A 119 2.30 -8.58 -3.49
N MET A 120 2.69 -8.61 -4.76
CA MET A 120 4.11 -8.51 -5.12
C MET A 120 4.70 -7.18 -4.73
N LEU A 121 3.96 -6.08 -4.93
CA LEU A 121 4.44 -4.75 -4.51
C LEU A 121 4.64 -4.67 -3.00
N GLY A 122 3.74 -5.28 -2.22
CA GLY A 122 3.89 -5.34 -0.78
C GLY A 122 5.12 -6.14 -0.36
N LEU A 123 5.36 -7.28 -1.01
CA LEU A 123 6.56 -8.08 -0.74
C LEU A 123 7.83 -7.31 -1.09
N VAL A 124 7.85 -6.64 -2.24
CA VAL A 124 9.01 -5.83 -2.64
C VAL A 124 9.22 -4.70 -1.65
N GLU A 125 8.15 -4.06 -1.19
CA GLU A 125 8.24 -2.99 -0.19
C GLU A 125 8.86 -3.48 1.11
N VAL A 126 8.47 -4.66 1.59
CA VAL A 126 9.05 -5.26 2.80
C VAL A 126 10.54 -5.53 2.59
N VAL A 127 10.90 -6.12 1.45
CA VAL A 127 12.30 -6.43 1.16
C VAL A 127 13.14 -5.15 1.07
N LEU A 128 12.66 -4.16 0.32
CA LEU A 128 13.37 -2.89 0.20
C LEU A 128 13.46 -2.18 1.55
N GLY A 129 12.38 -2.22 2.34
CA GLY A 129 12.38 -1.65 3.68
C GLY A 129 13.41 -2.32 4.58
N TRP A 130 13.53 -3.63 4.51
CA TRP A 130 14.53 -4.37 5.27
C TRP A 130 15.95 -3.99 4.83
N LEU A 131 16.19 -3.91 3.51
CA LEU A 131 17.49 -3.50 2.98
C LEU A 131 17.84 -2.07 3.41
N VAL A 132 16.87 -1.15 3.36
CA VAL A 132 17.06 0.22 3.82
C VAL A 132 17.37 0.25 5.31
N ARG A 133 16.66 -0.54 6.11
CA ARG A 133 16.90 -0.63 7.54
C ARG A 133 18.32 -1.09 7.86
N ARG A 134 18.83 -2.05 7.09
CA ARG A 134 20.21 -2.54 7.28
C ARG A 134 21.24 -1.46 7.02
N GLU A 135 20.92 -0.50 6.16
CA GLU A 135 21.83 0.57 5.78
C GLU A 135 21.75 1.77 6.74
N THR A 136 20.82 1.75 7.67
CA THR A 136 20.69 2.78 8.69
C THR A 136 20.96 2.20 10.07
#